data_61e3b50265b431b3243fadb66ef3634f
#
_entry.id   61e3b50265b431b3243fadb66ef3634f
#
_cell.length_a   1.000
_cell.length_b   1.000
_cell.length_c   1.000
_cell.angle_alpha   90.00
_cell.angle_beta   90.00
_cell.angle_gamma   90.00
#
_symmetry.space_group_name_H-M   'P 1'
#
loop_
_entity.id
_entity.type
_entity.pdbx_description
1 polymer ?
#
loop_
_entity_poly.entity_id
_entity_poly.type
_entity_poly.pdbx_seq_one_letter_code
_entity_poly.pdbx_strand_id
1 'polypeptide(L)'
;MNEKELIAIVTRAIDSGELPDFSPSMTGALLFETLIDEWEVLGEESRGNLLLVLSILAKELSSEAKADRETQKILDRLRKN
;
A
#
# COMPACT_ATOMS: atom_id res chain seq x y z
N MET A 1 0.78 22.30 9.96
CA MET A 1 -0.38 21.39 10.14
C MET A 1 -0.30 20.73 11.51
N ASN A 2 -1.38 20.76 12.25
CA ASN A 2 -1.45 20.11 13.55
C ASN A 2 -2.31 18.84 13.49
N GLU A 3 -2.36 18.11 14.59
CA GLU A 3 -3.09 16.85 14.70
C GLU A 3 -4.58 17.00 14.38
N LYS A 4 -5.22 18.05 14.92
CA LYS A 4 -6.64 18.33 14.68
C LYS A 4 -6.94 18.57 13.20
N GLU A 5 -6.10 19.35 12.55
CA GLU A 5 -6.25 19.65 11.13
C GLU A 5 -6.10 18.40 10.28
N LEU A 6 -5.13 17.55 10.60
CA LEU A 6 -4.91 16.32 9.88
C LEU A 6 -6.09 15.37 10.05
N ILE A 7 -6.58 15.20 11.26
CA ILE A 7 -7.74 14.34 11.54
C ILE A 7 -8.98 14.87 10.79
N ALA A 8 -9.19 16.19 10.75
CA ALA A 8 -10.30 16.77 10.02
C ALA A 8 -10.23 16.48 8.51
N ILE A 9 -9.04 16.57 7.93
CA ILE A 9 -8.82 16.27 6.50
C ILE A 9 -9.11 14.79 6.21
N VAL A 10 -8.59 13.89 7.02
CA VAL A 10 -8.81 12.45 6.87
C VAL A 10 -10.29 12.10 7.01
N THR A 11 -10.95 12.66 8.02
CA THR A 11 -12.38 12.43 8.25
C THR A 11 -13.21 12.89 7.05
N ARG A 12 -12.90 14.05 6.49
CA ARG A 12 -13.58 14.55 5.30
C ARG A 12 -13.38 13.65 4.11
N ALA A 13 -12.18 13.12 3.92
CA ALA A 13 -11.90 12.19 2.82
C ALA A 13 -12.73 10.91 2.96
N ILE A 14 -12.84 10.38 4.18
CA ILE A 14 -13.65 9.19 4.44
C ILE A 14 -15.13 9.46 4.19
N ASP A 15 -15.64 10.58 4.68
CA ASP A 15 -17.06 10.96 4.58
C ASP A 15 -17.48 11.30 3.15
N SER A 16 -16.55 11.70 2.29
CA SER A 16 -16.85 12.03 0.90
C SER A 16 -17.32 10.82 0.08
N GLY A 17 -16.95 9.62 0.50
CA GLY A 17 -17.27 8.39 -0.24
C GLY A 17 -16.49 8.23 -1.55
N GLU A 18 -15.51 9.11 -1.79
CA GLU A 18 -14.71 9.12 -3.02
C GLU A 18 -13.40 8.33 -2.92
N LEU A 19 -13.08 7.83 -1.72
CA LEU A 19 -11.86 7.04 -1.56
C LEU A 19 -11.99 5.71 -2.33
N PRO A 20 -10.94 5.33 -3.07
CA PRO A 20 -10.93 4.02 -3.73
C PRO A 20 -10.87 2.90 -2.70
N ASP A 21 -11.27 1.70 -3.11
CA ASP A 21 -11.09 0.51 -2.29
C ASP A 21 -9.61 0.26 -2.02
N PHE A 22 -9.32 -0.37 -0.90
CA PHE A 22 -7.94 -0.66 -0.54
C PHE A 22 -7.27 -1.58 -1.56
N SER A 23 -6.14 -1.13 -2.08
CA SER A 23 -5.30 -1.90 -2.99
C SER A 23 -3.84 -1.78 -2.54
N PRO A 24 -3.22 -2.87 -2.08
CA PRO A 24 -1.82 -2.83 -1.68
C PRO A 24 -0.88 -2.34 -2.78
N SER A 25 -1.15 -2.72 -4.04
CA SER A 25 -0.31 -2.31 -5.16
C SER A 25 -0.40 -0.82 -5.44
N MET A 26 -1.62 -0.25 -5.47
CA MET A 26 -1.80 1.18 -5.70
C MET A 26 -1.28 2.02 -4.53
N THR A 27 -1.61 1.61 -3.31
CA THR A 27 -1.15 2.31 -2.10
C THR A 27 0.37 2.26 -1.99
N GLY A 28 0.95 1.08 -2.25
CA GLY A 28 2.40 0.90 -2.24
C GLY A 28 3.10 1.72 -3.32
N ALA A 29 2.54 1.80 -4.52
CA ALA A 29 3.11 2.58 -5.62
C ALA A 29 3.12 4.08 -5.29
N LEU A 30 2.03 4.60 -4.75
CA LEU A 30 1.95 6.01 -4.35
C LEU A 30 2.97 6.34 -3.26
N LEU A 31 3.10 5.49 -2.26
CA LEU A 31 4.05 5.68 -1.18
C LEU A 31 5.49 5.56 -1.69
N PHE A 32 5.78 4.61 -2.56
CA PHE A 32 7.09 4.40 -3.15
C PHE A 32 7.53 5.63 -3.95
N GLU A 33 6.67 6.13 -4.83
CA GLU A 33 6.96 7.33 -5.62
C GLU A 33 7.20 8.56 -4.72
N THR A 34 6.36 8.74 -3.70
CA THR A 34 6.51 9.84 -2.75
C THR A 34 7.83 9.75 -1.99
N LEU A 35 8.23 8.56 -1.57
CA LEU A 35 9.50 8.35 -0.87
C LEU A 35 10.69 8.71 -1.75
N ILE A 36 10.67 8.31 -3.03
CA ILE A 36 11.75 8.64 -3.96
C ILE A 36 11.83 10.15 -4.16
N ASP A 37 10.70 10.80 -4.42
CA ASP A 37 10.65 12.23 -4.71
C ASP A 37 11.04 13.09 -3.51
N GLU A 38 10.64 12.69 -2.32
CA GLU A 38 10.82 13.49 -1.10
C GLU A 38 11.95 12.99 -0.19
N TRP A 39 12.72 12.00 -0.63
CA TRP A 39 13.72 11.34 0.21
C TRP A 39 14.69 12.33 0.87
N GLU A 40 15.21 13.26 0.08
CA GLU A 40 16.18 14.24 0.56
C GLU A 40 15.60 15.26 1.56
N VAL A 41 14.29 15.49 1.48
CA VAL A 41 13.58 16.45 2.33
C VAL A 41 13.14 15.81 3.65
N LEU A 42 12.86 14.51 3.64
CA LEU A 42 12.40 13.78 4.82
C LEU A 42 13.51 13.61 5.85
N GLY A 43 13.16 13.79 7.12
CA GLY A 43 14.06 13.48 8.22
C GLY A 43 14.25 11.97 8.37
N GLU A 44 15.29 11.58 9.10
CA GLU A 44 15.67 10.19 9.28
C GLU A 44 14.55 9.35 9.89
N GLU A 45 13.87 9.87 10.91
CA GLU A 45 12.76 9.19 11.57
C GLU A 45 11.57 8.98 10.62
N SER A 46 11.24 10.01 9.84
CA SER A 46 10.16 9.93 8.85
C SER A 46 10.46 8.91 7.77
N ARG A 47 11.71 8.86 7.30
CA ARG A 47 12.15 7.85 6.33
C ARG A 47 11.94 6.45 6.88
N GLY A 48 12.35 6.22 8.13
CA GLY A 48 12.20 4.92 8.78
C GLY A 48 10.75 4.50 8.92
N ASN A 49 9.89 5.40 9.36
CA ASN A 49 8.46 5.13 9.53
C ASN A 49 7.78 4.80 8.20
N LEU A 50 8.06 5.59 7.18
CA LEU A 50 7.48 5.38 5.86
C LEU A 50 8.01 4.11 5.18
N LEU A 51 9.28 3.78 5.39
CA LEU A 51 9.85 2.52 4.92
C LEU A 51 9.17 1.32 5.58
N LEU A 52 8.86 1.42 6.87
CA LEU A 52 8.13 0.36 7.56
C LEU A 52 6.75 0.13 6.95
N VAL A 53 6.01 1.22 6.70
CA VAL A 53 4.69 1.14 6.06
C VAL A 53 4.80 0.52 4.67
N LEU A 54 5.76 0.97 3.88
CA LEU A 54 5.99 0.43 2.53
C LEU A 54 6.36 -1.06 2.58
N SER A 55 7.18 -1.46 3.55
CA SER A 55 7.57 -2.86 3.73
C SER A 55 6.38 -3.76 4.06
N ILE A 56 5.45 -3.27 4.89
CA ILE A 56 4.22 -3.99 5.21
C ILE A 56 3.36 -4.16 3.96
N LEU A 57 3.21 -3.11 3.17
CA LEU A 57 2.46 -3.15 1.91
C LEU A 57 3.10 -4.11 0.89
N ALA A 58 4.42 -4.07 0.78
CA ALA A 58 5.16 -4.95 -0.12
C ALA A 58 5.02 -6.42 0.29
N LYS A 59 5.02 -6.70 1.58
CA LYS A 59 4.80 -8.05 2.10
C LYS A 59 3.41 -8.56 1.74
N GLU A 60 2.40 -7.72 1.89
CA GLU A 60 1.01 -8.06 1.55
C GLU A 60 0.87 -8.35 0.06
N LEU A 61 1.46 -7.51 -0.78
CA LEU A 61 1.47 -7.70 -2.22
C LEU A 61 2.16 -9.01 -2.62
N SER A 62 3.27 -9.32 -1.98
CA SER A 62 4.00 -10.57 -2.21
C SER A 62 3.16 -11.79 -1.84
N SER A 63 2.41 -11.72 -0.74
CA SER A 63 1.50 -12.79 -0.31
C SER A 63 0.37 -13.01 -1.30
N GLU A 64 -0.22 -11.94 -1.84
CA GLU A 64 -1.25 -12.02 -2.88
C GLU A 64 -0.71 -12.69 -4.15
N ALA A 65 0.45 -12.26 -4.61
CA ALA A 65 1.09 -12.84 -5.80
C ALA A 65 1.37 -14.33 -5.62
N LYS A 66 1.80 -14.73 -4.43
CA LYS A 66 2.05 -16.14 -4.11
C LYS A 66 0.76 -16.96 -4.10
N ALA A 67 -0.31 -16.42 -3.51
CA ALA A 67 -1.61 -17.07 -3.49
C ALA A 67 -2.15 -17.27 -4.90
N ASP A 68 -2.02 -16.26 -5.77
CA ASP A 68 -2.45 -16.33 -7.16
C ASP A 68 -1.71 -17.42 -7.92
N ARG A 69 -0.39 -17.57 -7.70
CA ARG A 69 0.40 -18.61 -8.33
C ARG A 69 -0.04 -20.02 -7.91
N GLU A 70 -0.33 -20.19 -6.63
CA GLU A 70 -0.80 -21.47 -6.10
C GLU A 70 -2.16 -21.85 -6.66
N THR A 71 -3.08 -20.87 -6.74
CA THR A 71 -4.39 -21.05 -7.35
C THR A 71 -4.26 -21.45 -8.81
N GLN A 72 -3.37 -20.79 -9.55
CA GLN A 72 -3.13 -21.09 -10.96
C GLN A 72 -2.60 -22.51 -11.15
N LYS A 73 -1.73 -22.97 -10.28
CA LYS A 73 -1.21 -24.34 -10.31
C LYS A 73 -2.31 -25.39 -10.13
N ILE A 74 -3.24 -25.13 -9.22
CA ILE A 74 -4.38 -26.01 -8.96
C ILE A 74 -5.28 -26.08 -10.20
N LEU A 75 -5.59 -24.93 -10.80
CA LEU A 75 -6.40 -24.86 -12.01
C LEU A 75 -5.74 -25.61 -13.18
N ASP A 76 -4.42 -25.47 -13.34
CA ASP A 76 -3.66 -26.16 -14.37
C ASP A 76 -3.73 -27.70 -14.21
N ARG A 77 -3.68 -28.17 -12.96
CA ARG A 77 -3.81 -29.60 -12.67
C ARG A 77 -5.18 -30.13 -13.04
N LEU A 78 -6.23 -29.37 -12.74
CA LEU A 78 -7.60 -29.76 -13.04
C LEU A 78 -7.85 -29.82 -14.54
N ARG A 79 -7.20 -28.95 -15.31
CA ARG A 79 -7.33 -28.93 -16.77
C ARG A 79 -6.65 -30.12 -17.45
N LYS A 80 -5.59 -30.63 -16.86
CA LYS A 80 -4.82 -31.75 -17.44
C LYS A 80 -5.47 -33.09 -17.21
N ASN A 81 -6.44 -33.17 -16.35
CA ASN A 81 -7.20 -34.39 -16.07
C ASN A 81 -8.53 -34.37 -16.79
#